data_b817d6e4d9f787d83ecc1d17dbc29143
#
_entry.id   b817d6e4d9f787d83ecc1d17dbc29143
#
_cell.length_a   1.000
_cell.length_b   1.000
_cell.length_c   1.000
_cell.angle_alpha   90.00
_cell.angle_beta   90.00
_cell.angle_gamma   90.00
#
_symmetry.space_group_name_H-M   'P 1'
#
loop_
_entity.id
_entity.type
_entity.pdbx_description
1 polymer ?
#
loop_
_entity_poly.entity_id
_entity_poly.type
_entity_poly.pdbx_seq_one_letter_code
_entity_poly.pdbx_strand_id
1 'polypeptide(L)'
;YNTDEMSVAKLELSEGATADLAVGDKLNMSVAHSMRVTNGDVFLDWTIKAMRDEAKILSFKLNGTYVGSIDEAAKTISVFVPGGVDITKLVPNITVSENATVTPQSDMPLDFTNPVQFTVENNTAKATYTVTVKSIDKPTMVFVGTANDVTGLNAEEAEACNWMLQNVTNSLYVSFADIQNGSVDLSECKVIWWHYHKDGGVD
;
A
#
# COMPACT_ATOMS: atom_id res chain seq x y z
N TYR A 1 13.67 -3.72 -16.63
CA TYR A 1 13.17 -4.11 -17.96
C TYR A 1 12.69 -2.84 -18.67
N ASN A 2 13.12 -2.67 -19.93
CA ASN A 2 12.64 -1.59 -20.80
C ASN A 2 11.38 -2.09 -21.52
N THR A 3 10.24 -1.46 -21.26
CA THR A 3 8.97 -1.76 -21.95
C THR A 3 8.77 -0.95 -23.23
N ASP A 4 9.68 0.00 -23.51
CA ASP A 4 9.54 0.91 -24.65
C ASP A 4 9.81 0.21 -26.00
N GLU A 5 10.47 -0.95 -25.96
CA GLU A 5 10.77 -1.75 -27.14
C GLU A 5 10.76 -3.24 -26.80
N MET A 6 9.58 -3.85 -26.84
CA MET A 6 9.40 -5.31 -26.66
C MET A 6 9.08 -5.94 -28.01
N SER A 7 9.68 -7.11 -28.29
CA SER A 7 9.40 -7.85 -29.52
C SER A 7 8.45 -9.02 -29.28
N VAL A 8 7.58 -9.27 -30.25
CA VAL A 8 6.72 -10.46 -30.28
C VAL A 8 7.60 -11.68 -30.53
N ALA A 9 7.85 -12.47 -29.46
CA ALA A 9 8.72 -13.65 -29.55
C ALA A 9 8.02 -14.87 -30.15
N LYS A 10 6.70 -15.01 -29.92
CA LYS A 10 5.88 -16.12 -30.39
C LYS A 10 4.44 -15.63 -30.57
N LEU A 11 3.80 -16.09 -31.66
CA LEU A 11 2.37 -15.89 -31.92
C LEU A 11 1.83 -17.21 -32.50
N GLU A 12 0.87 -17.82 -31.82
CA GLU A 12 0.18 -19.01 -32.29
C GLU A 12 -1.27 -18.66 -32.52
N LEU A 13 -1.74 -18.92 -33.71
CA LEU A 13 -3.11 -18.68 -34.16
C LEU A 13 -3.80 -20.00 -34.52
N SER A 14 -5.12 -20.04 -34.46
CA SER A 14 -5.89 -21.16 -34.99
C SER A 14 -5.70 -21.26 -36.50
N GLU A 15 -5.96 -22.46 -37.05
CA GLU A 15 -5.86 -22.72 -38.48
C GLU A 15 -6.70 -21.74 -39.32
N GLY A 16 -6.09 -21.14 -40.30
CA GLY A 16 -6.71 -20.16 -41.21
C GLY A 16 -6.83 -18.74 -40.61
N ALA A 17 -6.43 -18.53 -39.34
CA ALA A 17 -6.47 -17.21 -38.75
C ALA A 17 -5.21 -16.40 -39.07
N THR A 18 -5.37 -15.08 -39.18
CA THR A 18 -4.30 -14.08 -39.35
C THR A 18 -4.40 -13.02 -38.25
N ALA A 19 -3.30 -12.39 -37.92
CA ALA A 19 -3.25 -11.25 -36.98
C ALA A 19 -2.60 -10.04 -37.67
N ASP A 20 -2.91 -8.86 -37.13
CA ASP A 20 -2.26 -7.59 -37.58
C ASP A 20 -0.89 -7.36 -36.89
N LEU A 21 -0.47 -8.30 -36.01
CA LEU A 21 0.88 -8.40 -35.44
C LEU A 21 1.56 -9.68 -35.92
N ALA A 22 2.89 -9.60 -36.08
CA ALA A 22 3.72 -10.73 -36.49
C ALA A 22 4.86 -10.99 -35.48
N VAL A 23 5.41 -12.21 -35.50
CA VAL A 23 6.63 -12.53 -34.76
C VAL A 23 7.78 -11.64 -35.22
N GLY A 24 8.45 -10.98 -34.30
CA GLY A 24 9.50 -10.00 -34.54
C GLY A 24 9.05 -8.55 -34.51
N ASP A 25 7.75 -8.26 -34.59
CA ASP A 25 7.25 -6.89 -34.44
C ASP A 25 7.64 -6.31 -33.09
N LYS A 26 8.00 -5.02 -33.09
CA LYS A 26 8.39 -4.25 -31.93
C LYS A 26 7.24 -3.38 -31.46
N LEU A 27 6.94 -3.45 -30.18
CA LEU A 27 5.86 -2.73 -29.53
C LEU A 27 6.39 -1.92 -28.36
N ASN A 28 5.92 -0.69 -28.22
CA ASN A 28 6.08 0.07 -26.98
C ASN A 28 4.98 -0.36 -25.98
N MET A 29 5.33 -1.28 -25.10
CA MET A 29 4.41 -1.86 -24.11
C MET A 29 4.27 -1.01 -22.84
N SER A 30 4.73 0.26 -22.85
CA SER A 30 4.39 1.23 -21.79
C SER A 30 2.89 1.61 -21.81
N VAL A 31 2.22 1.33 -22.94
CA VAL A 31 0.76 1.46 -23.10
C VAL A 31 0.15 0.17 -23.62
N ALA A 32 -1.16 0.02 -23.43
CA ALA A 32 -1.88 -1.14 -23.96
C ALA A 32 -2.00 -1.04 -25.51
N HIS A 33 -1.83 -2.17 -26.20
CA HIS A 33 -2.00 -2.28 -27.65
C HIS A 33 -3.22 -3.13 -27.99
N SER A 34 -3.89 -2.79 -29.10
CA SER A 34 -4.91 -3.65 -29.69
C SER A 34 -4.27 -4.56 -30.72
N MET A 35 -4.65 -5.83 -30.74
CA MET A 35 -4.30 -6.79 -31.77
C MET A 35 -5.59 -7.39 -32.34
N ARG A 36 -5.77 -7.31 -33.64
CA ARG A 36 -6.89 -7.94 -34.35
C ARG A 36 -6.50 -9.30 -34.91
N VAL A 37 -7.28 -10.29 -34.56
CA VAL A 37 -7.20 -11.64 -35.16
C VAL A 37 -8.42 -11.84 -36.06
N THR A 38 -8.18 -12.26 -37.31
CA THR A 38 -9.22 -12.44 -38.35
C THR A 38 -9.17 -13.87 -38.88
N ASN A 39 -10.32 -14.49 -39.08
CA ASN A 39 -10.45 -15.78 -39.74
C ASN A 39 -11.68 -15.72 -40.68
N GLY A 40 -11.44 -15.64 -41.99
CA GLY A 40 -12.48 -15.36 -42.98
C GLY A 40 -13.15 -14.00 -42.72
N ASP A 41 -14.46 -13.98 -42.56
CA ASP A 41 -15.26 -12.77 -42.31
C ASP A 41 -15.41 -12.41 -40.82
N VAL A 42 -14.82 -13.21 -39.93
CA VAL A 42 -14.91 -13.02 -38.49
C VAL A 42 -13.62 -12.45 -37.92
N PHE A 43 -13.73 -11.48 -37.03
CA PHE A 43 -12.58 -10.93 -36.32
C PHE A 43 -12.86 -10.77 -34.81
N LEU A 44 -11.75 -10.72 -34.03
CA LEU A 44 -11.76 -10.42 -32.61
C LEU A 44 -10.59 -9.50 -32.28
N ASP A 45 -10.87 -8.43 -31.52
CA ASP A 45 -9.87 -7.52 -31.03
C ASP A 45 -9.42 -7.90 -29.62
N TRP A 46 -8.13 -8.05 -29.43
CA TRP A 46 -7.47 -8.36 -28.17
C TRP A 46 -6.74 -7.15 -27.63
N THR A 47 -6.76 -6.95 -26.32
CA THR A 47 -5.91 -5.96 -25.66
C THR A 47 -4.68 -6.63 -25.08
N ILE A 48 -3.49 -6.22 -25.51
CA ILE A 48 -2.20 -6.71 -25.06
C ILE A 48 -1.60 -5.68 -24.10
N LYS A 49 -1.21 -6.14 -22.90
CA LYS A 49 -0.52 -5.31 -21.88
C LYS A 49 0.74 -6.02 -21.41
N ALA A 50 1.84 -5.28 -21.25
CA ALA A 50 2.96 -5.75 -20.45
C ALA A 50 2.61 -5.59 -18.97
N MET A 51 2.83 -6.63 -18.19
CA MET A 51 2.66 -6.62 -16.75
C MET A 51 3.98 -6.94 -16.09
N ARG A 52 4.29 -6.24 -15.00
CA ARG A 52 5.44 -6.55 -14.17
C ARG A 52 5.02 -7.54 -13.08
N ASP A 53 5.82 -8.58 -12.93
CA ASP A 53 5.73 -9.43 -11.75
C ASP A 53 6.39 -8.69 -10.57
N GLU A 54 5.66 -7.81 -9.93
CA GLU A 54 6.12 -7.14 -8.72
C GLU A 54 5.50 -7.79 -7.48
N ALA A 55 6.32 -8.14 -6.51
CA ALA A 55 5.88 -8.67 -5.23
C ALA A 55 6.19 -7.64 -4.12
N LYS A 56 5.34 -6.61 -4.00
CA LYS A 56 5.53 -5.52 -3.03
C LYS A 56 4.30 -5.31 -2.16
N ILE A 57 4.54 -4.91 -0.91
CA ILE A 57 3.50 -4.28 -0.09
C ILE A 57 3.53 -2.78 -0.38
N LEU A 58 2.43 -2.25 -0.89
CA LEU A 58 2.28 -0.83 -1.25
C LEU A 58 1.77 0.00 -0.08
N SER A 59 0.90 -0.58 0.75
CA SER A 59 0.47 0.01 2.01
C SER A 59 0.20 -1.07 3.04
N PHE A 60 0.45 -0.74 4.29
CA PHE A 60 0.19 -1.61 5.44
C PHE A 60 -0.42 -0.79 6.57
N LYS A 61 -1.55 -1.24 7.07
CA LYS A 61 -2.20 -0.68 8.26
C LYS A 61 -2.63 -1.80 9.20
N LEU A 62 -2.79 -1.49 10.47
CA LEU A 62 -3.43 -2.36 11.44
C LEU A 62 -4.71 -1.71 11.95
N ASN A 63 -5.79 -2.48 12.01
CA ASN A 63 -7.15 -2.03 12.35
C ASN A 63 -7.63 -0.83 11.50
N GLY A 64 -7.12 -0.68 10.26
CA GLY A 64 -7.40 0.45 9.39
C GLY A 64 -6.75 1.77 9.82
N THR A 65 -6.28 1.89 11.05
CA THR A 65 -5.87 3.12 11.73
C THR A 65 -4.36 3.25 11.87
N TYR A 66 -3.67 2.20 12.33
CA TYR A 66 -2.24 2.27 12.65
C TYR A 66 -1.41 2.05 11.39
N VAL A 67 -0.81 3.11 10.90
CA VAL A 67 -0.05 3.11 9.63
C VAL A 67 1.33 2.51 9.84
N GLY A 68 1.71 1.59 8.94
CA GLY A 68 3.04 0.98 8.92
C GLY A 68 4.02 1.77 8.05
N SER A 69 5.20 2.05 8.61
CA SER A 69 6.35 2.55 7.86
C SER A 69 7.05 1.39 7.15
N ILE A 70 7.10 1.42 5.83
CA ILE A 70 7.65 0.37 4.98
C ILE A 70 9.06 0.74 4.57
N ASP A 71 10.04 -0.08 4.97
CA ASP A 71 11.39 -0.06 4.40
C ASP A 71 11.47 -1.11 3.30
N GLU A 72 11.38 -0.65 2.05
CA GLU A 72 11.38 -1.53 0.88
C GLU A 72 12.75 -2.20 0.65
N ALA A 73 13.84 -1.57 1.05
CA ALA A 73 15.19 -2.11 0.89
C ALA A 73 15.46 -3.24 1.91
N ALA A 74 15.07 -3.02 3.17
CA ALA A 74 15.22 -3.99 4.24
C ALA A 74 14.08 -5.03 4.28
N LYS A 75 12.98 -4.81 3.55
CA LYS A 75 11.76 -5.61 3.62
C LYS A 75 11.22 -5.70 5.04
N THR A 76 11.19 -4.57 5.74
CA THR A 76 10.64 -4.45 7.09
C THR A 76 9.50 -3.44 7.14
N ILE A 77 8.57 -3.67 8.04
CA ILE A 77 7.47 -2.75 8.33
C ILE A 77 7.40 -2.53 9.83
N SER A 78 7.46 -1.27 10.23
CA SER A 78 7.32 -0.87 11.63
C SER A 78 5.98 -0.18 11.84
N VAL A 79 5.20 -0.65 12.80
CA VAL A 79 3.92 -0.06 13.19
C VAL A 79 4.01 0.38 14.64
N PHE A 80 3.59 1.62 14.91
CA PHE A 80 3.50 2.15 16.26
C PHE A 80 2.02 2.25 16.66
N VAL A 81 1.71 1.80 17.86
CA VAL A 81 0.36 1.84 18.43
C VAL A 81 0.39 2.52 19.79
N PRO A 82 -0.68 3.20 20.23
CA PRO A 82 -0.77 3.73 21.58
C PRO A 82 -0.63 2.65 22.65
N GLY A 83 -0.15 3.04 23.82
CA GLY A 83 -0.14 2.18 25.00
C GLY A 83 -1.54 1.64 25.33
N GLY A 84 -1.60 0.40 25.80
CA GLY A 84 -2.86 -0.27 26.15
C GLY A 84 -3.62 -0.90 24.97
N VAL A 85 -3.19 -0.72 23.73
CA VAL A 85 -3.76 -1.43 22.56
C VAL A 85 -3.42 -2.92 22.65
N ASP A 86 -4.43 -3.78 22.52
CA ASP A 86 -4.24 -5.24 22.49
C ASP A 86 -3.61 -5.66 21.13
N ILE A 87 -2.30 -5.87 21.14
CA ILE A 87 -1.54 -6.26 19.95
C ILE A 87 -1.67 -7.73 19.58
N THR A 88 -2.41 -8.54 20.37
CA THR A 88 -2.61 -9.97 20.09
C THR A 88 -3.73 -10.24 19.10
N LYS A 89 -4.48 -9.22 18.67
CA LYS A 89 -5.66 -9.34 17.79
C LYS A 89 -5.78 -8.21 16.78
N LEU A 90 -4.66 -7.69 16.30
CA LEU A 90 -4.69 -6.63 15.31
C LEU A 90 -5.02 -7.18 13.92
N VAL A 91 -5.84 -6.45 13.17
CA VAL A 91 -6.27 -6.83 11.83
C VAL A 91 -5.42 -6.09 10.79
N PRO A 92 -4.58 -6.80 10.00
CA PRO A 92 -3.81 -6.17 8.95
C PRO A 92 -4.70 -5.81 7.76
N ASN A 93 -4.57 -4.58 7.26
CA ASN A 93 -5.18 -4.10 6.02
C ASN A 93 -4.03 -3.79 5.05
N ILE A 94 -3.88 -4.60 4.02
CA ILE A 94 -2.70 -4.63 3.17
C ILE A 94 -3.08 -4.37 1.72
N THR A 95 -2.37 -3.44 1.08
CA THR A 95 -2.42 -3.28 -0.37
C THR A 95 -1.11 -3.78 -0.95
N VAL A 96 -1.19 -4.67 -1.93
CA VAL A 96 -0.03 -5.24 -2.63
C VAL A 96 0.00 -4.81 -4.09
N SER A 97 1.10 -5.11 -4.79
CA SER A 97 1.24 -4.90 -6.23
C SER A 97 0.11 -5.57 -7.01
N GLU A 98 -0.21 -5.04 -8.20
CA GLU A 98 -1.26 -5.59 -9.07
C GLU A 98 -1.02 -7.08 -9.34
N ASN A 99 -2.06 -7.89 -9.18
CA ASN A 99 -2.07 -9.37 -9.29
C ASN A 99 -1.21 -10.13 -8.28
N ALA A 100 -0.63 -9.45 -7.30
CA ALA A 100 0.07 -10.13 -6.20
C ALA A 100 -0.92 -10.65 -5.15
N THR A 101 -0.51 -11.69 -4.46
CA THR A 101 -1.18 -12.22 -3.27
C THR A 101 -0.29 -12.07 -2.05
N VAL A 102 -0.87 -12.02 -0.86
CA VAL A 102 -0.13 -11.92 0.41
C VAL A 102 -0.55 -13.00 1.39
N THR A 103 0.41 -13.55 2.09
CA THR A 103 0.19 -14.53 3.17
C THR A 103 1.00 -14.13 4.41
N PRO A 104 0.40 -14.03 5.62
CA PRO A 104 -1.03 -14.19 5.94
C PRO A 104 -1.93 -13.20 5.17
N GLN A 105 -3.21 -13.58 5.01
CA GLN A 105 -4.17 -12.72 4.29
C GLN A 105 -4.51 -11.46 5.07
N SER A 106 -4.87 -10.40 4.33
CA SER A 106 -5.48 -9.20 4.87
C SER A 106 -6.81 -9.51 5.57
N ASP A 107 -7.20 -8.61 6.47
CA ASP A 107 -8.50 -8.62 7.16
C ASP A 107 -8.76 -9.82 8.10
N MET A 108 -7.71 -10.51 8.52
CA MET A 108 -7.78 -11.55 9.56
C MET A 108 -6.96 -11.13 10.79
N PRO A 109 -7.51 -11.24 12.03
CA PRO A 109 -6.78 -10.85 13.23
C PRO A 109 -5.55 -11.75 13.45
N LEU A 110 -4.43 -11.12 13.79
CA LEU A 110 -3.14 -11.78 14.05
C LEU A 110 -2.54 -11.26 15.36
N ASP A 111 -1.70 -12.11 15.98
CA ASP A 111 -0.92 -11.78 17.15
C ASP A 111 0.43 -11.17 16.74
N PHE A 112 0.65 -9.89 17.11
CA PHE A 112 1.87 -9.15 16.84
C PHE A 112 2.77 -8.98 18.06
N THR A 113 2.61 -9.81 19.09
CA THR A 113 3.53 -9.85 20.25
C THR A 113 4.98 -10.12 19.81
N ASN A 114 5.15 -10.90 18.74
CA ASN A 114 6.42 -11.13 18.05
C ASN A 114 6.33 -10.62 16.60
N PRO A 115 7.48 -10.35 15.95
CA PRO A 115 7.47 -10.00 14.54
C PRO A 115 6.77 -11.05 13.68
N VAL A 116 5.88 -10.59 12.78
CA VAL A 116 5.11 -11.44 11.87
C VAL A 116 5.66 -11.29 10.45
N GLN A 117 5.84 -12.40 9.75
CA GLN A 117 6.29 -12.39 8.36
C GLN A 117 5.10 -12.43 7.41
N PHE A 118 5.11 -11.53 6.43
CA PHE A 118 4.16 -11.48 5.32
C PHE A 118 4.90 -11.76 4.02
N THR A 119 4.48 -12.80 3.32
CA THR A 119 5.03 -13.16 2.01
C THR A 119 4.10 -12.68 0.91
N VAL A 120 4.63 -11.89 -0.01
CA VAL A 120 3.94 -11.44 -1.22
C VAL A 120 4.44 -12.25 -2.40
N GLU A 121 3.52 -12.76 -3.20
CA GLU A 121 3.82 -13.57 -4.39
C GLU A 121 3.06 -13.03 -5.60
N ASN A 122 3.75 -12.97 -6.74
CA ASN A 122 3.18 -12.56 -8.02
C ASN A 122 3.92 -13.31 -9.13
N ASN A 123 3.30 -14.36 -9.67
CA ASN A 123 3.92 -15.30 -10.62
C ASN A 123 5.31 -15.79 -10.14
N THR A 124 6.38 -15.29 -10.75
CA THR A 124 7.75 -15.66 -10.41
C THR A 124 8.39 -14.79 -9.34
N ALA A 125 7.81 -13.62 -9.07
CA ALA A 125 8.31 -12.70 -8.05
C ALA A 125 7.82 -13.10 -6.66
N LYS A 126 8.73 -13.03 -5.67
CA LYS A 126 8.43 -13.31 -4.26
C LYS A 126 9.21 -12.38 -3.36
N ALA A 127 8.56 -11.82 -2.35
CA ALA A 127 9.19 -11.01 -1.31
C ALA A 127 8.57 -11.33 0.05
N THR A 128 9.39 -11.30 1.10
CA THR A 128 8.94 -11.50 2.48
C THR A 128 9.28 -10.28 3.30
N TYR A 129 8.26 -9.71 3.93
CA TYR A 129 8.36 -8.54 4.82
C TYR A 129 8.23 -9.00 6.27
N THR A 130 9.05 -8.44 7.15
CA THR A 130 8.95 -8.64 8.60
C THR A 130 8.26 -7.44 9.22
N VAL A 131 7.07 -7.65 9.80
CA VAL A 131 6.29 -6.61 10.47
C VAL A 131 6.55 -6.66 11.96
N THR A 132 6.93 -5.51 12.54
CA THR A 132 7.13 -5.34 13.98
C THR A 132 6.19 -4.26 14.50
N VAL A 133 5.41 -4.60 15.53
CA VAL A 133 4.53 -3.66 16.24
C VAL A 133 5.20 -3.23 17.54
N LYS A 134 5.20 -1.93 17.79
CA LYS A 134 5.71 -1.33 19.04
C LYS A 134 4.63 -0.49 19.69
N SER A 135 4.37 -0.75 20.98
CA SER A 135 3.52 0.11 21.80
C SER A 135 4.28 1.35 22.23
N ILE A 136 3.63 2.51 22.11
CA ILE A 136 4.18 3.81 22.52
C ILE A 136 3.27 4.37 23.61
N ASP A 137 3.77 4.38 24.84
CA ASP A 137 3.07 4.98 25.99
C ASP A 137 3.25 6.51 26.00
N LYS A 138 4.42 6.99 25.56
CA LYS A 138 4.82 8.40 25.57
C LYS A 138 5.43 8.79 24.22
N PRO A 139 4.62 9.28 23.30
CA PRO A 139 5.14 9.70 22.00
C PRO A 139 6.02 10.96 22.13
N THR A 140 7.04 11.05 21.29
CA THR A 140 7.87 12.27 21.21
C THR A 140 7.34 13.28 20.20
N MET A 141 6.51 12.86 19.27
CA MET A 141 5.80 13.71 18.31
C MET A 141 4.40 13.18 18.09
N VAL A 142 3.43 14.08 18.02
CA VAL A 142 2.05 13.73 17.69
C VAL A 142 1.51 14.61 16.57
N PHE A 143 0.70 14.01 15.70
CA PHE A 143 -0.19 14.73 14.80
C PHE A 143 -1.57 14.78 15.45
N VAL A 144 -2.09 15.99 15.65
CA VAL A 144 -3.38 16.20 16.29
C VAL A 144 -4.42 16.56 15.25
N GLY A 145 -5.52 15.82 15.23
CA GLY A 145 -6.64 16.04 14.32
C GLY A 145 -8.00 15.94 15.00
N THR A 146 -9.03 16.37 14.29
CA THR A 146 -10.41 16.36 14.77
C THR A 146 -11.13 15.02 14.56
N ALA A 147 -10.65 14.22 13.62
CA ALA A 147 -11.18 12.88 13.35
C ALA A 147 -10.82 11.90 14.49
N ASN A 148 -11.62 10.86 14.67
CA ASN A 148 -11.33 9.83 15.68
C ASN A 148 -10.06 9.03 15.35
N ASP A 149 -9.73 8.92 14.07
CA ASP A 149 -8.54 8.23 13.57
C ASP A 149 -8.10 8.81 12.21
N VAL A 150 -6.97 8.32 11.67
CA VAL A 150 -6.39 8.80 10.41
C VAL A 150 -7.28 8.59 9.18
N THR A 151 -8.27 7.68 9.25
CA THR A 151 -9.16 7.39 8.12
C THR A 151 -10.26 8.44 7.95
N GLY A 152 -10.57 9.16 9.02
CA GLY A 152 -11.52 10.27 9.02
C GLY A 152 -10.93 11.63 8.66
N LEU A 153 -9.61 11.71 8.43
CA LEU A 153 -8.94 12.93 8.01
C LEU A 153 -9.27 13.27 6.54
N ASN A 154 -9.27 14.56 6.20
CA ASN A 154 -9.30 14.96 4.79
C ASN A 154 -8.00 14.55 4.07
N ALA A 155 -7.96 14.65 2.74
CA ALA A 155 -6.85 14.14 1.93
C ALA A 155 -5.50 14.80 2.29
N GLU A 156 -5.47 16.11 2.52
CA GLU A 156 -4.25 16.86 2.85
C GLU A 156 -3.74 16.52 4.25
N GLU A 157 -4.64 16.47 5.23
CA GLU A 157 -4.31 16.07 6.60
C GLU A 157 -3.83 14.62 6.65
N ALA A 158 -4.49 13.72 5.91
CA ALA A 158 -4.12 12.33 5.85
C ALA A 158 -2.72 12.13 5.23
N GLU A 159 -2.40 12.89 4.17
CA GLU A 159 -1.07 12.84 3.54
C GLU A 159 0.03 13.31 4.52
N ALA A 160 -0.17 14.45 5.18
CA ALA A 160 0.76 15.01 6.15
C ALA A 160 0.94 14.08 7.36
N CYS A 161 -0.17 13.55 7.91
CA CYS A 161 -0.15 12.61 9.02
C CYS A 161 0.55 11.30 8.64
N ASN A 162 0.23 10.72 7.48
CA ASN A 162 0.87 9.50 6.99
C ASN A 162 2.37 9.70 6.77
N TRP A 163 2.77 10.85 6.22
CA TRP A 163 4.18 11.20 6.08
C TRP A 163 4.89 11.18 7.44
N MET A 164 4.31 11.83 8.46
CA MET A 164 4.89 11.83 9.81
C MET A 164 5.00 10.42 10.38
N LEU A 165 3.92 9.64 10.32
CA LEU A 165 3.89 8.27 10.87
C LEU A 165 4.89 7.34 10.18
N GLN A 166 5.20 7.59 8.91
CA GLN A 166 6.17 6.79 8.14
C GLN A 166 7.63 7.23 8.36
N ASN A 167 7.87 8.51 8.65
CA ASN A 167 9.23 9.07 8.66
C ASN A 167 9.73 9.46 10.05
N VAL A 168 8.85 9.60 11.04
CA VAL A 168 9.22 10.00 12.41
C VAL A 168 8.97 8.83 13.37
N THR A 169 10.03 8.30 13.92
CA THR A 169 9.96 7.25 14.94
C THR A 169 9.34 7.79 16.24
N ASN A 170 8.62 6.94 16.96
CA ASN A 170 7.94 7.30 18.22
C ASN A 170 6.93 8.44 18.04
N SER A 171 6.22 8.43 16.91
CA SER A 171 5.13 9.36 16.60
C SER A 171 3.78 8.66 16.57
N LEU A 172 2.73 9.40 16.92
CA LEU A 172 1.35 8.92 16.91
C LEU A 172 0.41 9.96 16.28
N TYR A 173 -0.68 9.49 15.70
CA TYR A 173 -1.89 10.30 15.52
C TYR A 173 -2.65 10.31 16.83
N VAL A 174 -3.13 11.47 17.24
CA VAL A 174 -3.92 11.66 18.46
C VAL A 174 -5.14 12.50 18.11
N SER A 175 -6.33 12.00 18.43
CA SER A 175 -7.54 12.79 18.24
C SER A 175 -7.71 13.83 19.36
N PHE A 176 -8.52 14.84 19.10
CA PHE A 176 -8.93 15.76 20.18
C PHE A 176 -9.59 15.03 21.35
N ALA A 177 -10.38 14.01 21.06
CA ALA A 177 -11.04 13.21 22.07
C ALA A 177 -10.01 12.49 22.96
N ASP A 178 -8.94 11.97 22.40
CA ASP A 178 -7.86 11.30 23.15
C ASP A 178 -7.15 12.27 24.12
N ILE A 179 -6.94 13.52 23.67
CA ILE A 179 -6.34 14.56 24.52
C ILE A 179 -7.30 14.92 25.67
N GLN A 180 -8.59 15.14 25.37
CA GLN A 180 -9.60 15.51 26.34
C GLN A 180 -9.83 14.42 27.40
N ASN A 181 -9.77 13.16 26.97
CA ASN A 181 -9.96 12.00 27.84
C ASN A 181 -8.67 11.57 28.57
N GLY A 182 -7.53 12.17 28.25
CA GLY A 182 -6.24 11.77 28.80
C GLY A 182 -5.81 10.35 28.38
N SER A 183 -6.24 9.88 27.22
CA SER A 183 -5.95 8.53 26.71
C SER A 183 -4.49 8.36 26.28
N VAL A 184 -3.78 9.47 26.03
CA VAL A 184 -2.36 9.48 25.61
C VAL A 184 -1.56 10.37 26.54
N ASP A 185 -0.47 9.84 27.10
CA ASP A 185 0.48 10.62 27.91
C ASP A 185 1.40 11.44 27.02
N LEU A 186 1.19 12.74 26.97
CA LEU A 186 1.99 13.69 26.19
C LEU A 186 3.15 14.31 27.01
N SER A 187 3.46 13.82 28.21
CA SER A 187 4.47 14.43 29.09
C SER A 187 5.89 14.47 28.49
N GLU A 188 6.21 13.56 27.56
CA GLU A 188 7.49 13.53 26.84
C GLU A 188 7.40 14.04 25.39
N CYS A 189 6.21 14.50 25.00
CA CYS A 189 5.99 15.01 23.64
C CYS A 189 6.76 16.31 23.44
N LYS A 190 7.61 16.34 22.41
CA LYS A 190 8.45 17.51 22.04
C LYS A 190 7.84 18.33 20.93
N VAL A 191 7.02 17.70 20.07
CA VAL A 191 6.43 18.33 18.92
C VAL A 191 4.96 17.91 18.82
N ILE A 192 4.10 18.91 18.82
CA ILE A 192 2.68 18.74 18.50
C ILE A 192 2.47 19.38 17.13
N TRP A 193 2.18 18.54 16.13
CA TRP A 193 1.82 19.00 14.80
C TRP A 193 0.30 19.09 14.72
N TRP A 194 -0.21 20.30 14.79
CA TRP A 194 -1.61 20.59 14.59
C TRP A 194 -1.79 21.11 13.18
N HIS A 195 -2.50 20.36 12.37
CA HIS A 195 -2.91 20.81 11.05
C HIS A 195 -4.36 21.29 11.12
N TYR A 196 -4.56 22.57 10.87
CA TYR A 196 -5.88 23.17 10.76
C TYR A 196 -6.10 23.59 9.33
N HIS A 197 -7.04 22.92 8.66
CA HIS A 197 -7.50 23.33 7.35
C HIS A 197 -8.71 24.26 7.55
N LYS A 198 -8.53 25.54 7.27
CA LYS A 198 -9.65 26.46 7.14
C LYS A 198 -10.27 26.20 5.77
N ASP A 199 -11.34 25.42 5.70
CA ASP A 199 -12.21 25.38 4.54
C ASP A 199 -12.54 26.82 4.18
N GLY A 200 -12.22 27.23 2.94
CA GLY A 200 -12.23 28.62 2.47
C GLY A 200 -13.56 29.40 2.64
N GLY A 201 -14.11 29.36 3.81
CA GLY A 201 -15.13 30.26 4.30
C GLY A 201 -14.48 31.60 4.56
N VAL A 202 -14.72 32.54 3.69
CA VAL A 202 -14.49 33.97 3.92
C VAL A 202 -15.22 34.35 5.19
N ASP A 203 -14.53 35.01 6.10
CA ASP A 203 -15.17 35.75 7.20
C ASP A 203 -16.13 36.81 6.64
#